data_5e0863149bf92ae05ad1b518068c2534
#
_entry.id   5e0863149bf92ae05ad1b518068c2534
#
_cell.length_a   1.000
_cell.length_b   1.000
_cell.length_c   1.000
_cell.angle_alpha   90.00
_cell.angle_beta   90.00
_cell.angle_gamma   90.00
#
_symmetry.space_group_name_H-M   'P 1'
#
loop_
_entity.id
_entity.type
_entity.pdbx_description
1 polymer ?
#
loop_
_entity_poly.entity_id
_entity_poly.type
_entity_poly.pdbx_seq_one_letter_code
_entity_poly.pdbx_strand_id
1 'polypeptide(L)'
;MTDNPSLPTEGRHAHRQDLRVFQGVEAWVFDLDNTLYPHEADLFPQINDQISKYVQKIFDLGRDEAMVHQKALYHEYGTTLRGLMTTHSIDPDDYLAFVHDIDYSNLAPDPDLGTAIEALPGKKFIFTNGDRPHAERTAEALGISNHFEDIFDIVSAELIPKPNRETYEMFLARTGVAPARAAMFEDLAKNLSVPHHLGMRTTLIVPRGSREVLQENLDLEADPYPHVDFVTEDLAGFLKAVKGSLA
;
A
#
# COMPACT_ATOMS: atom_id res chain seq x y z
N MET A 1 19.34 -41.16 -19.09
CA MET A 1 17.95 -40.81 -19.44
C MET A 1 17.12 -41.08 -18.23
N THR A 2 16.83 -40.07 -17.48
CA THR A 2 15.91 -40.13 -16.34
C THR A 2 14.95 -38.95 -16.52
N ASP A 3 13.76 -39.30 -16.99
CA ASP A 3 12.62 -38.38 -17.11
C ASP A 3 12.28 -37.80 -15.75
N ASN A 4 12.38 -36.51 -15.66
CA ASN A 4 11.86 -35.73 -14.52
C ASN A 4 10.44 -35.31 -14.91
N PRO A 5 9.38 -35.75 -14.20
CA PRO A 5 8.02 -35.35 -14.54
C PRO A 5 7.83 -33.86 -14.15
N SER A 6 7.67 -33.02 -15.16
CA SER A 6 7.21 -31.65 -15.04
C SER A 6 5.84 -31.64 -14.37
N LEU A 7 5.76 -31.02 -13.19
CA LEU A 7 4.51 -30.76 -12.48
C LEU A 7 3.65 -29.80 -13.32
N PRO A 8 2.33 -30.01 -13.40
CA PRO A 8 1.46 -29.21 -14.24
C PRO A 8 1.37 -27.77 -13.73
N THR A 9 1.70 -26.82 -14.57
CA THR A 9 1.60 -25.37 -14.38
C THR A 9 0.16 -24.85 -14.29
N GLU A 10 -0.83 -25.66 -14.63
CA GLU A 10 -2.24 -25.28 -14.69
C GLU A 10 -2.90 -25.00 -13.31
N GLY A 11 -2.33 -25.49 -12.21
CA GLY A 11 -2.96 -25.37 -10.88
C GLY A 11 -2.79 -24.02 -10.19
N ARG A 12 -1.76 -23.22 -10.53
CA ARG A 12 -1.44 -21.97 -9.83
C ARG A 12 -2.22 -20.76 -10.34
N HIS A 13 -2.53 -20.71 -11.64
CA HIS A 13 -3.26 -19.61 -12.24
C HIS A 13 -4.77 -19.64 -11.94
N ALA A 14 -5.35 -20.82 -11.74
CA ALA A 14 -6.77 -20.95 -11.41
C ALA A 14 -7.14 -20.36 -10.02
N HIS A 15 -6.21 -20.39 -9.05
CA HIS A 15 -6.45 -19.83 -7.72
C HIS A 15 -6.45 -18.30 -7.66
N ARG A 16 -5.70 -17.63 -8.55
CA ARG A 16 -5.63 -16.15 -8.62
C ARG A 16 -6.89 -15.48 -9.21
N GLN A 17 -7.88 -16.25 -9.64
CA GLN A 17 -9.16 -15.75 -10.18
C GLN A 17 -10.37 -16.08 -9.29
N ASP A 18 -10.19 -16.94 -8.29
CA ASP A 18 -11.31 -17.35 -7.43
C ASP A 18 -11.50 -16.40 -6.25
N LEU A 19 -12.36 -15.40 -6.45
CA LEU A 19 -12.68 -14.42 -5.41
C LEU A 19 -13.40 -14.99 -4.17
N ARG A 20 -13.83 -16.27 -4.21
CA ARG A 20 -14.41 -16.94 -3.03
C ARG A 20 -13.41 -17.09 -1.90
N VAL A 21 -12.11 -16.96 -2.15
CA VAL A 21 -11.08 -16.95 -1.10
C VAL A 21 -11.24 -15.79 -0.11
N PHE A 22 -12.01 -14.74 -0.47
CA PHE A 22 -12.38 -13.66 0.44
C PHE A 22 -13.57 -14.00 1.35
N GLN A 23 -14.20 -15.17 1.20
CA GLN A 23 -15.23 -15.60 2.13
C GLN A 23 -14.64 -15.75 3.54
N GLY A 24 -15.32 -15.15 4.51
CA GLY A 24 -14.85 -15.12 5.90
C GLY A 24 -13.84 -14.02 6.22
N VAL A 25 -13.50 -13.15 5.27
CA VAL A 25 -12.75 -11.90 5.56
C VAL A 25 -13.65 -10.95 6.35
N GLU A 26 -13.13 -10.47 7.47
CA GLU A 26 -13.79 -9.57 8.42
C GLU A 26 -13.07 -8.23 8.56
N ALA A 27 -11.85 -8.13 8.05
CA ALA A 27 -11.06 -6.90 8.09
C ALA A 27 -10.43 -6.64 6.71
N TRP A 28 -10.61 -5.41 6.23
CA TRP A 28 -10.12 -4.91 4.94
C TRP A 28 -9.14 -3.79 5.22
N VAL A 29 -7.88 -4.01 4.87
CA VAL A 29 -6.77 -3.12 5.18
C VAL A 29 -6.27 -2.52 3.88
N PHE A 30 -6.31 -1.21 3.79
CA PHE A 30 -5.92 -0.47 2.58
C PHE A 30 -4.69 0.38 2.89
N ASP A 31 -3.67 0.27 2.08
CA ASP A 31 -2.71 1.35 1.96
C ASP A 31 -3.41 2.60 1.41
N LEU A 32 -2.74 3.75 1.48
CA LEU A 32 -3.31 5.04 1.08
C LEU A 32 -2.82 5.47 -0.30
N ASP A 33 -1.52 5.77 -0.37
CA ASP A 33 -0.91 6.44 -1.52
C ASP A 33 -0.83 5.52 -2.74
N ASN A 34 -1.37 5.97 -3.88
CA ASN A 34 -1.52 5.17 -5.10
C ASN A 34 -2.35 3.88 -4.95
N THR A 35 -3.01 3.70 -3.81
CA THR A 35 -3.92 2.57 -3.53
C THR A 35 -5.38 3.04 -3.48
N LEU A 36 -5.73 3.96 -2.59
CA LEU A 36 -7.09 4.53 -2.50
C LEU A 36 -7.36 5.61 -3.54
N TYR A 37 -6.34 6.13 -4.17
CA TYR A 37 -6.43 7.02 -5.32
C TYR A 37 -5.43 6.58 -6.40
N PRO A 38 -5.70 6.84 -7.68
CA PRO A 38 -4.83 6.40 -8.76
C PRO A 38 -3.56 7.23 -8.87
N HIS A 39 -2.50 6.66 -9.44
CA HIS A 39 -1.22 7.33 -9.67
C HIS A 39 -1.34 8.66 -10.42
N GLU A 40 -2.34 8.78 -11.29
CA GLU A 40 -2.62 9.97 -12.10
C GLU A 40 -3.12 11.17 -11.28
N ALA A 41 -3.47 10.97 -10.01
CA ALA A 41 -3.89 12.05 -9.11
C ALA A 41 -2.75 13.00 -8.72
N ASP A 42 -1.50 12.63 -9.01
CA ASP A 42 -0.29 13.46 -8.82
C ASP A 42 -0.03 13.92 -7.36
N LEU A 43 -0.56 13.19 -6.36
CA LEU A 43 -0.25 13.49 -4.96
C LEU A 43 1.14 13.01 -4.57
N PHE A 44 1.44 11.74 -4.84
CA PHE A 44 2.72 11.15 -4.47
C PHE A 44 3.93 11.86 -5.13
N PRO A 45 3.88 12.28 -6.40
CA PRO A 45 4.91 13.14 -6.99
C PRO A 45 5.15 14.44 -6.23
N GLN A 46 4.09 15.11 -5.72
CA GLN A 46 4.24 16.32 -4.90
C GLN A 46 4.92 15.99 -3.57
N ILE A 47 4.52 14.91 -2.88
CA ILE A 47 5.18 14.44 -1.64
C ILE A 47 6.66 14.18 -1.91
N ASN A 48 6.98 13.48 -3.00
CA ASN A 48 8.35 13.16 -3.37
C ASN A 48 9.20 14.42 -3.65
N ASP A 49 8.61 15.47 -4.26
CA ASP A 49 9.25 16.77 -4.46
C ASP A 49 9.48 17.50 -3.12
N GLN A 50 8.52 17.46 -2.20
CA GLN A 50 8.68 18.02 -0.86
C GLN A 50 9.74 17.28 -0.05
N ILE A 51 9.81 15.95 -0.12
CA ILE A 51 10.89 15.15 0.47
C ILE A 51 12.25 15.62 -0.07
N SER A 52 12.36 15.79 -1.40
CA SER A 52 13.59 16.28 -2.02
C SER A 52 13.97 17.69 -1.53
N LYS A 53 13.00 18.60 -1.40
CA LYS A 53 13.22 19.95 -0.84
C LYS A 53 13.68 19.91 0.62
N TYR A 54 13.12 19.01 1.42
CA TYR A 54 13.55 18.81 2.81
C TYR A 54 15.00 18.33 2.88
N VAL A 55 15.39 17.36 2.03
CA VAL A 55 16.76 16.88 1.92
C VAL A 55 17.71 17.99 1.46
N GLN A 56 17.32 18.81 0.47
CA GLN A 56 18.09 19.99 0.05
C GLN A 56 18.38 20.90 1.24
N LYS A 57 17.38 21.19 2.07
CA LYS A 57 17.52 22.06 3.24
C LYS A 57 18.47 21.47 4.30
N ILE A 58 18.39 20.15 4.56
CA ILE A 58 19.21 19.51 5.59
C ILE A 58 20.69 19.41 5.19
N PHE A 59 20.95 19.13 3.91
CA PHE A 59 22.32 18.88 3.41
C PHE A 59 22.94 20.07 2.68
N ASP A 60 22.21 21.17 2.49
CA ASP A 60 22.60 22.32 1.68
C ASP A 60 23.02 21.92 0.25
N LEU A 61 22.19 21.08 -0.39
CA LEU A 61 22.46 20.49 -1.70
C LEU A 61 21.58 21.08 -2.80
N GLY A 62 22.06 20.97 -4.05
CA GLY A 62 21.22 21.16 -5.22
C GLY A 62 20.18 20.04 -5.38
N ARG A 63 19.16 20.29 -6.22
CA ARG A 63 18.03 19.34 -6.41
C ARG A 63 18.49 17.95 -6.81
N ASP A 64 19.38 17.83 -7.80
CA ASP A 64 19.80 16.54 -8.33
C ASP A 64 20.59 15.72 -7.29
N GLU A 65 21.48 16.38 -6.55
CA GLU A 65 22.24 15.77 -5.47
C GLU A 65 21.32 15.33 -4.32
N ALA A 66 20.35 16.17 -3.94
CA ALA A 66 19.36 15.84 -2.93
C ALA A 66 18.51 14.63 -3.32
N MET A 67 18.12 14.47 -4.58
CA MET A 67 17.40 13.29 -5.08
C MET A 67 18.26 12.02 -4.97
N VAL A 68 19.57 12.10 -5.20
CA VAL A 68 20.48 10.97 -5.01
C VAL A 68 20.56 10.58 -3.53
N HIS A 69 20.72 11.58 -2.64
CA HIS A 69 20.73 11.36 -1.19
C HIS A 69 19.40 10.79 -0.68
N GLN A 70 18.27 11.33 -1.13
CA GLN A 70 16.93 10.81 -0.80
C GLN A 70 16.80 9.33 -1.15
N LYS A 71 17.18 8.95 -2.36
CA LYS A 71 17.16 7.54 -2.80
C LYS A 71 18.07 6.65 -1.97
N ALA A 72 19.27 7.11 -1.63
CA ALA A 72 20.20 6.37 -0.79
C ALA A 72 19.62 6.12 0.60
N LEU A 73 19.07 7.16 1.26
CA LEU A 73 18.40 7.05 2.56
C LEU A 73 17.22 6.07 2.50
N TYR A 74 16.39 6.17 1.45
CA TYR A 74 15.27 5.26 1.25
C TYR A 74 15.72 3.80 1.11
N HIS A 75 16.76 3.55 0.32
CA HIS A 75 17.27 2.19 0.09
C HIS A 75 17.92 1.58 1.35
N GLU A 76 18.63 2.40 2.12
CA GLU A 76 19.37 1.92 3.30
C GLU A 76 18.45 1.75 4.52
N TYR A 77 17.50 2.67 4.72
CA TYR A 77 16.68 2.74 5.95
C TYR A 77 15.20 2.39 5.75
N GLY A 78 14.77 2.13 4.51
CA GLY A 78 13.37 1.81 4.16
C GLY A 78 12.49 3.04 3.91
N THR A 79 12.78 4.19 4.55
CA THR A 79 12.21 5.50 4.25
C THR A 79 13.26 6.59 4.40
N THR A 80 13.08 7.72 3.68
CA THR A 80 13.92 8.91 3.84
C THR A 80 13.83 9.46 5.26
N LEU A 81 12.62 9.49 5.85
CA LEU A 81 12.41 9.92 7.23
C LEU A 81 13.31 9.15 8.22
N ARG A 82 13.25 7.83 8.19
CA ARG A 82 14.06 6.98 9.10
C ARG A 82 15.56 7.21 8.89
N GLY A 83 15.98 7.36 7.64
CA GLY A 83 17.36 7.68 7.31
C GLY A 83 17.80 9.02 7.92
N LEU A 84 17.01 10.07 7.74
CA LEU A 84 17.31 11.41 8.29
C LEU A 84 17.29 11.44 9.82
N MET A 85 16.33 10.76 10.45
CA MET A 85 16.31 10.62 11.93
C MET A 85 17.58 9.96 12.46
N THR A 86 18.02 8.88 11.80
CA THR A 86 19.19 8.11 12.23
C THR A 86 20.50 8.88 12.03
N THR A 87 20.63 9.60 10.91
CA THR A 87 21.90 10.24 10.51
C THR A 87 22.00 11.71 10.92
N HIS A 88 20.88 12.42 11.04
CA HIS A 88 20.82 13.88 11.24
C HIS A 88 19.93 14.30 12.41
N SER A 89 19.35 13.35 13.14
CA SER A 89 18.53 13.63 14.34
C SER A 89 17.45 14.69 14.10
N ILE A 90 16.79 14.64 12.94
CA ILE A 90 15.69 15.55 12.61
C ILE A 90 14.48 15.28 13.49
N ASP A 91 13.62 16.28 13.66
CA ASP A 91 12.30 16.11 14.26
C ASP A 91 11.36 15.45 13.23
N PRO A 92 10.79 14.27 13.53
CA PRO A 92 9.87 13.60 12.63
C PRO A 92 8.57 14.37 12.40
N ASP A 93 8.06 15.12 13.38
CA ASP A 93 6.83 15.89 13.26
C ASP A 93 7.03 17.07 12.28
N ASP A 94 8.17 17.77 12.37
CA ASP A 94 8.55 18.81 11.42
C ASP A 94 8.68 18.27 10.01
N TYR A 95 9.29 17.08 9.86
CA TYR A 95 9.43 16.43 8.55
C TYR A 95 8.07 16.05 7.96
N LEU A 96 7.22 15.37 8.72
CA LEU A 96 5.92 14.90 8.26
C LEU A 96 5.02 16.08 7.87
N ALA A 97 4.98 17.14 8.69
CA ALA A 97 4.23 18.35 8.38
C ALA A 97 4.73 19.01 7.07
N PHE A 98 6.06 19.05 6.86
CA PHE A 98 6.65 19.65 5.67
C PHE A 98 6.35 18.86 4.40
N VAL A 99 6.52 17.53 4.43
CA VAL A 99 6.39 16.71 3.21
C VAL A 99 4.94 16.51 2.78
N HIS A 100 3.98 16.64 3.70
CA HIS A 100 2.55 16.55 3.42
C HIS A 100 1.88 17.93 3.27
N ASP A 101 2.64 19.02 3.20
CA ASP A 101 2.14 20.33 2.76
C ASP A 101 2.09 20.39 1.22
N ILE A 102 1.04 19.77 0.69
CA ILE A 102 0.80 19.55 -0.74
C ILE A 102 -0.61 20.01 -1.14
N ASP A 103 -0.85 20.14 -2.44
CA ASP A 103 -2.15 20.48 -3.00
C ASP A 103 -3.02 19.22 -3.22
N TYR A 104 -4.11 19.10 -2.46
CA TYR A 104 -5.08 18.01 -2.59
C TYR A 104 -6.20 18.30 -3.61
N SER A 105 -6.23 19.46 -4.25
CA SER A 105 -7.30 19.87 -5.18
C SER A 105 -7.40 19.00 -6.43
N ASN A 106 -6.35 18.22 -6.73
CA ASN A 106 -6.36 17.24 -7.81
C ASN A 106 -7.18 15.98 -7.48
N LEU A 107 -7.51 15.75 -6.21
CA LEU A 107 -8.43 14.68 -5.82
C LEU A 107 -9.87 15.14 -5.99
N ALA A 108 -10.66 14.28 -6.60
CA ALA A 108 -12.11 14.44 -6.66
C ALA A 108 -12.80 13.33 -5.87
N PRO A 109 -13.98 13.57 -5.29
CA PRO A 109 -14.76 12.52 -4.66
C PRO A 109 -14.95 11.30 -5.58
N ASP A 110 -14.73 10.11 -5.03
CA ASP A 110 -14.93 8.83 -5.73
C ASP A 110 -16.09 8.04 -5.08
N PRO A 111 -17.34 8.33 -5.47
CA PRO A 111 -18.52 7.67 -4.93
C PRO A 111 -18.58 6.18 -5.30
N ASP A 112 -17.94 5.77 -6.37
CA ASP A 112 -17.86 4.37 -6.80
C ASP A 112 -16.98 3.55 -5.86
N LEU A 113 -15.82 4.11 -5.48
CA LEU A 113 -14.93 3.52 -4.47
C LEU A 113 -15.61 3.51 -3.09
N GLY A 114 -16.21 4.64 -2.69
CA GLY A 114 -16.93 4.75 -1.42
C GLY A 114 -18.01 3.68 -1.29
N THR A 115 -18.85 3.53 -2.30
CA THR A 115 -19.91 2.50 -2.34
C THR A 115 -19.33 1.08 -2.28
N ALA A 116 -18.22 0.84 -2.99
CA ALA A 116 -17.56 -0.47 -2.99
C ALA A 116 -16.98 -0.84 -1.62
N ILE A 117 -16.33 0.12 -0.94
CA ILE A 117 -15.79 -0.05 0.42
C ILE A 117 -16.93 -0.27 1.43
N GLU A 118 -17.98 0.55 1.38
CA GLU A 118 -19.13 0.45 2.28
C GLU A 118 -19.81 -0.93 2.20
N ALA A 119 -19.93 -1.47 0.99
CA ALA A 119 -20.58 -2.75 0.75
C ALA A 119 -19.84 -3.96 1.34
N LEU A 120 -18.55 -3.85 1.66
CA LEU A 120 -17.77 -4.94 2.25
C LEU A 120 -18.21 -5.21 3.68
N PRO A 121 -18.32 -6.48 4.12
CA PRO A 121 -18.65 -6.81 5.50
C PRO A 121 -17.46 -6.56 6.44
N GLY A 122 -17.74 -6.26 7.69
CA GLY A 122 -16.71 -6.11 8.72
C GLY A 122 -15.99 -4.77 8.72
N LYS A 123 -14.81 -4.74 9.30
CA LYS A 123 -14.05 -3.52 9.58
C LYS A 123 -13.15 -3.12 8.41
N LYS A 124 -12.94 -1.83 8.23
CA LYS A 124 -12.04 -1.27 7.23
C LYS A 124 -11.02 -0.37 7.93
N PHE A 125 -9.76 -0.46 7.49
CA PHE A 125 -8.65 0.30 8.04
C PHE A 125 -7.81 0.91 6.93
N ILE A 126 -7.30 2.10 7.16
CA ILE A 126 -6.17 2.63 6.37
C ILE A 126 -4.89 2.27 7.13
N PHE A 127 -3.89 1.76 6.40
CA PHE A 127 -2.57 1.42 6.95
C PHE A 127 -1.48 1.98 6.05
N THR A 128 -0.94 3.15 6.42
CA THR A 128 -0.05 3.95 5.58
C THR A 128 1.31 4.20 6.22
N ASN A 129 2.35 4.44 5.38
CA ASN A 129 3.63 5.01 5.79
C ASN A 129 3.61 6.56 5.84
N GLY A 130 2.51 7.19 5.44
CA GLY A 130 2.24 8.60 5.68
C GLY A 130 1.74 8.85 7.10
N ASP A 131 1.53 10.13 7.47
CA ASP A 131 0.94 10.51 8.74
C ASP A 131 -0.59 10.58 8.69
N ARG A 132 -1.21 10.58 9.87
CA ARG A 132 -2.67 10.66 10.01
C ARG A 132 -3.28 11.90 9.35
N PRO A 133 -2.73 13.12 9.52
CA PRO A 133 -3.28 14.31 8.86
C PRO A 133 -3.31 14.22 7.34
N HIS A 134 -2.29 13.61 6.71
CA HIS A 134 -2.29 13.34 5.28
C HIS A 134 -3.39 12.35 4.89
N ALA A 135 -3.50 11.25 5.63
CA ALA A 135 -4.51 10.23 5.36
C ALA A 135 -5.94 10.77 5.51
N GLU A 136 -6.20 11.58 6.54
CA GLU A 136 -7.50 12.20 6.77
C GLU A 136 -7.88 13.18 5.65
N ARG A 137 -6.95 14.06 5.22
CA ARG A 137 -7.18 14.98 4.09
C ARG A 137 -7.44 14.25 2.78
N THR A 138 -6.67 13.19 2.52
CA THR A 138 -6.86 12.35 1.33
C THR A 138 -8.22 11.66 1.33
N ALA A 139 -8.59 11.02 2.45
CA ALA A 139 -9.87 10.33 2.59
C ALA A 139 -11.06 11.30 2.51
N GLU A 140 -10.92 12.53 3.05
CA GLU A 140 -11.92 13.58 2.96
C GLU A 140 -12.11 14.06 1.52
N ALA A 141 -11.02 14.32 0.79
CA ALA A 141 -11.07 14.73 -0.60
C ALA A 141 -11.73 13.68 -1.50
N LEU A 142 -11.48 12.40 -1.23
CA LEU A 142 -12.12 11.27 -1.91
C LEU A 142 -13.59 11.02 -1.47
N GLY A 143 -14.04 11.63 -0.37
CA GLY A 143 -15.38 11.42 0.18
C GLY A 143 -15.58 10.06 0.85
N ILE A 144 -14.51 9.42 1.33
CA ILE A 144 -14.52 8.06 1.88
C ILE A 144 -14.19 7.98 3.38
N SER A 145 -13.96 9.10 4.06
CA SER A 145 -13.52 9.16 5.48
C SER A 145 -14.38 8.32 6.42
N ASN A 146 -15.70 8.31 6.20
CA ASN A 146 -16.67 7.66 7.10
C ASN A 146 -16.71 6.12 6.95
N HIS A 147 -15.94 5.54 6.04
CA HIS A 147 -15.95 4.09 5.80
C HIS A 147 -14.92 3.33 6.64
N PHE A 148 -13.99 4.03 7.31
CA PHE A 148 -12.88 3.42 8.03
C PHE A 148 -13.07 3.50 9.55
N GLU A 149 -12.73 2.40 10.24
CA GLU A 149 -12.74 2.32 11.71
C GLU A 149 -11.58 3.12 12.33
N ASP A 150 -10.40 3.04 11.71
CA ASP A 150 -9.19 3.75 12.15
C ASP A 150 -8.19 3.88 11.00
N ILE A 151 -7.27 4.81 11.20
CA ILE A 151 -6.07 5.02 10.38
C ILE A 151 -4.87 4.60 11.22
N PHE A 152 -4.12 3.60 10.75
CA PHE A 152 -2.84 3.20 11.33
C PHE A 152 -1.73 3.80 10.47
N ASP A 153 -1.14 4.86 10.97
CA ASP A 153 -0.17 5.71 10.29
C ASP A 153 1.27 5.43 10.78
N ILE A 154 2.25 6.10 10.19
CA ILE A 154 3.66 5.94 10.54
C ILE A 154 3.96 6.30 11.99
N VAL A 155 3.21 7.25 12.58
CA VAL A 155 3.38 7.65 13.99
C VAL A 155 2.83 6.56 14.91
N SER A 156 1.68 5.97 14.58
CA SER A 156 1.12 4.80 15.27
C SER A 156 2.03 3.58 15.21
N ALA A 157 2.85 3.49 14.17
CA ALA A 157 3.88 2.46 13.97
C ALA A 157 5.24 2.82 14.60
N GLU A 158 5.29 3.79 15.52
CA GLU A 158 6.53 4.23 16.18
C GLU A 158 7.64 4.59 15.17
N LEU A 159 7.26 5.15 14.02
CA LEU A 159 8.14 5.53 12.91
C LEU A 159 8.87 4.35 12.26
N ILE A 160 8.37 3.13 12.45
CA ILE A 160 8.85 1.91 11.79
C ILE A 160 7.98 1.67 10.56
N PRO A 161 8.52 1.85 9.32
CA PRO A 161 7.71 1.77 8.12
C PRO A 161 7.40 0.34 7.68
N LYS A 162 6.34 0.14 6.89
CA LYS A 162 6.21 -1.04 6.03
C LYS A 162 7.44 -1.14 5.10
N PRO A 163 7.97 -2.32 4.81
CA PRO A 163 7.48 -3.67 5.14
C PRO A 163 8.06 -4.30 6.41
N ASN A 164 8.49 -3.53 7.42
CA ASN A 164 8.99 -4.13 8.64
C ASN A 164 7.89 -4.95 9.34
N ARG A 165 8.23 -6.19 9.74
CA ARG A 165 7.28 -7.12 10.37
C ARG A 165 6.66 -6.54 11.65
N GLU A 166 7.46 -5.84 12.45
CA GLU A 166 7.04 -5.21 13.70
C GLU A 166 5.87 -4.24 13.50
N THR A 167 5.89 -3.46 12.41
CA THR A 167 4.80 -2.54 12.05
C THR A 167 3.46 -3.25 11.87
N TYR A 168 3.46 -4.42 11.23
CA TYR A 168 2.24 -5.22 11.06
C TYR A 168 1.80 -5.86 12.37
N GLU A 169 2.73 -6.31 13.20
CA GLU A 169 2.43 -6.86 14.52
C GLU A 169 1.81 -5.79 15.44
N MET A 170 2.30 -4.55 15.40
CA MET A 170 1.68 -3.40 16.11
C MET A 170 0.27 -3.11 15.60
N PHE A 171 0.07 -3.10 14.28
CA PHE A 171 -1.27 -2.93 13.68
C PHE A 171 -2.24 -4.01 14.17
N LEU A 172 -1.84 -5.28 14.12
CA LEU A 172 -2.66 -6.40 14.55
C LEU A 172 -2.98 -6.35 16.05
N ALA A 173 -1.99 -6.01 16.88
CA ALA A 173 -2.16 -5.86 18.33
C ALA A 173 -3.14 -4.73 18.68
N ARG A 174 -3.06 -3.59 17.97
CA ARG A 174 -3.93 -2.43 18.17
C ARG A 174 -5.37 -2.68 17.73
N THR A 175 -5.55 -3.31 16.58
CA THR A 175 -6.88 -3.47 15.96
C THR A 175 -7.60 -4.75 16.37
N GLY A 176 -6.88 -5.73 16.90
CA GLY A 176 -7.42 -7.06 17.19
C GLY A 176 -7.77 -7.87 15.94
N VAL A 177 -7.29 -7.47 14.77
CA VAL A 177 -7.54 -8.17 13.51
C VAL A 177 -6.84 -9.52 13.51
N ALA A 178 -7.58 -10.58 13.15
CA ALA A 178 -7.03 -11.91 12.91
C ALA A 178 -6.50 -11.99 11.46
N PRO A 179 -5.19 -12.17 11.22
CA PRO A 179 -4.62 -12.13 9.87
C PRO A 179 -5.30 -13.07 8.88
N ALA A 180 -5.62 -14.29 9.29
CA ALA A 180 -6.30 -15.28 8.43
C ALA A 180 -7.73 -14.87 8.00
N ARG A 181 -8.28 -13.82 8.61
CA ARG A 181 -9.60 -13.25 8.31
C ARG A 181 -9.47 -11.79 7.81
N ALA A 182 -8.32 -11.44 7.25
CA ALA A 182 -8.04 -10.11 6.75
C ALA A 182 -7.55 -10.15 5.30
N ALA A 183 -7.78 -9.05 4.60
CA ALA A 183 -7.24 -8.78 3.27
C ALA A 183 -6.49 -7.46 3.28
N MET A 184 -5.35 -7.38 2.57
CA MET A 184 -4.57 -6.17 2.40
C MET A 184 -4.42 -5.79 0.94
N PHE A 185 -4.60 -4.50 0.67
CA PHE A 185 -4.53 -3.85 -0.63
C PHE A 185 -3.38 -2.84 -0.62
N GLU A 186 -2.49 -2.88 -1.60
CA GLU A 186 -1.22 -2.13 -1.62
C GLU A 186 -0.70 -1.95 -3.04
N ASP A 187 0.00 -0.85 -3.30
CA ASP A 187 0.63 -0.57 -4.60
C ASP A 187 2.08 -1.08 -4.69
N LEU A 188 2.75 -1.33 -3.55
CA LEU A 188 4.11 -1.85 -3.48
C LEU A 188 4.13 -3.33 -3.09
N ALA A 189 4.45 -4.20 -4.04
CA ALA A 189 4.49 -5.66 -3.81
C ALA A 189 5.32 -6.06 -2.58
N LYS A 190 6.43 -5.38 -2.28
CA LYS A 190 7.27 -5.65 -1.09
C LYS A 190 6.49 -5.52 0.23
N ASN A 191 5.51 -4.62 0.30
CA ASN A 191 4.70 -4.39 1.49
C ASN A 191 3.61 -5.47 1.68
N LEU A 192 3.34 -6.30 0.68
CA LEU A 192 2.45 -7.44 0.77
C LEU A 192 3.12 -8.72 1.30
N SER A 193 4.45 -8.76 1.35
CA SER A 193 5.19 -9.95 1.77
C SER A 193 4.88 -10.36 3.21
N VAL A 194 4.91 -9.43 4.15
CA VAL A 194 4.63 -9.73 5.57
C VAL A 194 3.17 -10.10 5.79
N PRO A 195 2.15 -9.35 5.29
CA PRO A 195 0.75 -9.74 5.40
C PRO A 195 0.47 -11.14 4.86
N HIS A 196 1.01 -11.48 3.70
CA HIS A 196 0.87 -12.81 3.12
C HIS A 196 1.43 -13.91 4.03
N HIS A 197 2.65 -13.72 4.58
CA HIS A 197 3.25 -14.67 5.53
C HIS A 197 2.46 -14.80 6.84
N LEU A 198 1.71 -13.77 7.22
CA LEU A 198 0.82 -13.79 8.38
C LEU A 198 -0.53 -14.45 8.07
N GLY A 199 -0.81 -14.76 6.80
CA GLY A 199 -2.03 -15.44 6.35
C GLY A 199 -3.14 -14.51 5.85
N MET A 200 -2.86 -13.21 5.66
CA MET A 200 -3.80 -12.29 5.01
C MET A 200 -3.93 -12.60 3.52
N ARG A 201 -5.08 -12.27 2.92
CA ARG A 201 -5.21 -12.19 1.47
C ARG A 201 -4.55 -10.90 0.98
N THR A 202 -3.83 -10.97 -0.13
CA THR A 202 -3.03 -9.86 -0.63
C THR A 202 -3.43 -9.47 -2.05
N THR A 203 -3.63 -8.19 -2.27
CA THR A 203 -3.99 -7.65 -3.58
C THR A 203 -3.07 -6.48 -3.92
N LEU A 204 -2.37 -6.59 -5.03
CA LEU A 204 -1.52 -5.52 -5.57
C LEU A 204 -2.35 -4.62 -6.47
N ILE A 205 -2.31 -3.31 -6.19
CA ILE A 205 -2.89 -2.28 -7.03
C ILE A 205 -1.80 -1.77 -7.98
N VAL A 206 -2.11 -1.71 -9.25
CA VAL A 206 -1.15 -1.29 -10.27
C VAL A 206 -1.72 -0.15 -11.11
N PRO A 207 -0.87 0.69 -11.75
CA PRO A 207 -1.34 1.73 -12.64
C PRO A 207 -2.17 1.15 -13.78
N ARG A 208 -3.12 1.93 -14.28
CA ARG A 208 -3.96 1.52 -15.42
C ARG A 208 -3.10 1.19 -16.63
N GLY A 209 -3.45 0.09 -17.33
CA GLY A 209 -2.72 -0.42 -18.48
C GLY A 209 -1.41 -1.17 -18.14
N SER A 210 -1.09 -1.33 -16.83
CA SER A 210 0.14 -2.06 -16.41
C SER A 210 -0.13 -3.53 -16.05
N ARG A 211 -1.38 -3.92 -15.89
CA ARG A 211 -1.76 -5.26 -15.44
C ARG A 211 -1.30 -6.36 -16.40
N GLU A 212 -1.48 -6.16 -17.70
CA GLU A 212 -1.10 -7.15 -18.72
C GLU A 212 0.40 -7.37 -18.76
N VAL A 213 1.19 -6.29 -18.70
CA VAL A 213 2.66 -6.36 -18.70
C VAL A 213 3.18 -7.08 -17.44
N LEU A 214 2.55 -6.87 -16.29
CA LEU A 214 2.89 -7.57 -15.05
C LEU A 214 2.46 -9.04 -15.12
N GLN A 215 1.32 -9.35 -15.72
CA GLN A 215 0.83 -10.71 -15.86
C GLN A 215 1.72 -11.53 -16.82
N GLU A 216 2.17 -10.95 -17.92
CA GLU A 216 3.16 -11.57 -18.81
C GLU A 216 4.49 -11.86 -18.08
N ASN A 217 4.94 -10.96 -17.20
CA ASN A 217 6.13 -11.17 -16.38
C ASN A 217 5.94 -12.21 -15.26
N LEU A 218 4.71 -12.39 -14.77
CA LEU A 218 4.36 -13.40 -13.76
C LEU A 218 4.27 -14.82 -14.39
N ASP A 219 4.05 -14.89 -15.69
CA ASP A 219 4.01 -16.15 -16.46
C ASP A 219 5.42 -16.64 -16.85
N LEU A 220 6.48 -15.84 -16.64
CA LEU A 220 7.86 -16.25 -16.80
C LEU A 220 8.33 -17.12 -15.61
N GLU A 221 9.14 -18.12 -15.84
CA GLU A 221 9.57 -19.29 -15.04
C GLU A 221 9.80 -19.12 -13.52
N ALA A 222 9.82 -17.88 -12.98
CA ALA A 222 9.82 -17.61 -11.53
C ALA A 222 8.86 -16.47 -11.25
N ASP A 223 7.75 -16.76 -10.53
CA ASP A 223 6.86 -15.73 -10.02
C ASP A 223 7.67 -14.75 -9.14
N PRO A 224 7.91 -13.51 -9.59
CA PRO A 224 8.70 -12.54 -8.82
C PRO A 224 8.00 -12.09 -7.54
N TYR A 225 6.68 -12.36 -7.42
CA TYR A 225 5.85 -11.93 -6.30
C TYR A 225 4.95 -13.05 -5.77
N PRO A 226 5.53 -14.14 -5.19
CA PRO A 226 4.75 -15.30 -4.70
C PRO A 226 3.82 -14.95 -3.53
N HIS A 227 3.97 -13.75 -2.96
CA HIS A 227 3.19 -13.19 -1.87
C HIS A 227 2.07 -12.24 -2.34
N VAL A 228 1.77 -12.19 -3.64
CA VAL A 228 0.67 -11.43 -4.23
C VAL A 228 -0.38 -12.41 -4.72
N ASP A 229 -1.55 -12.46 -4.05
CA ASP A 229 -2.64 -13.37 -4.43
C ASP A 229 -3.41 -12.82 -5.66
N PHE A 230 -3.62 -11.49 -5.72
CA PHE A 230 -4.38 -10.82 -6.79
C PHE A 230 -3.68 -9.55 -7.26
N VAL A 231 -3.97 -9.17 -8.52
CA VAL A 231 -3.53 -7.90 -9.10
C VAL A 231 -4.73 -7.22 -9.73
N THR A 232 -4.89 -5.92 -9.48
CA THR A 232 -5.93 -5.11 -10.13
C THR A 232 -5.44 -3.71 -10.44
N GLU A 233 -5.97 -3.10 -11.50
CA GLU A 233 -5.80 -1.68 -11.85
C GLU A 233 -7.07 -0.86 -11.58
N ASP A 234 -8.12 -1.52 -11.06
CA ASP A 234 -9.40 -0.92 -10.70
C ASP A 234 -9.84 -1.46 -9.33
N LEU A 235 -9.52 -0.72 -8.27
CA LEU A 235 -9.85 -1.13 -6.91
C LEU A 235 -11.37 -1.20 -6.71
N ALA A 236 -12.12 -0.20 -7.16
CA ALA A 236 -13.57 -0.15 -6.96
C ALA A 236 -14.27 -1.33 -7.67
N GLY A 237 -13.90 -1.60 -8.92
CA GLY A 237 -14.43 -2.74 -9.68
C GLY A 237 -14.04 -4.08 -9.05
N PHE A 238 -12.81 -4.21 -8.57
CA PHE A 238 -12.35 -5.41 -7.86
C PHE A 238 -13.14 -5.67 -6.58
N LEU A 239 -13.34 -4.65 -5.73
CA LEU A 239 -14.11 -4.78 -4.49
C LEU A 239 -15.59 -5.12 -4.76
N LYS A 240 -16.20 -4.54 -5.81
CA LYS A 240 -17.55 -4.91 -6.26
C LYS A 240 -17.64 -6.38 -6.66
N ALA A 241 -16.64 -6.88 -7.40
CA ALA A 241 -16.56 -8.29 -7.79
C ALA A 241 -16.36 -9.22 -6.57
N VAL A 242 -15.47 -8.85 -5.64
CA VAL A 242 -15.29 -9.55 -4.37
C VAL A 242 -16.63 -9.62 -3.63
N LYS A 243 -17.31 -8.49 -3.45
CA LYS A 243 -18.62 -8.46 -2.76
C LYS A 243 -19.64 -9.40 -3.42
N GLY A 244 -19.67 -9.43 -4.75
CA GLY A 244 -20.54 -10.34 -5.51
C GLY A 244 -20.24 -11.81 -5.26
N SER A 245 -19.01 -12.16 -4.93
CA SER A 245 -18.57 -13.55 -4.64
C SER A 245 -18.84 -13.99 -3.20
N LEU A 246 -19.20 -13.05 -2.30
CA LEU A 246 -19.49 -13.34 -0.88
C LEU A 246 -20.97 -13.75 -0.64
N ALA A 247 -21.81 -13.65 -1.68
CA ALA A 247 -23.24 -13.93 -1.61
C ALA A 247 -23.57 -15.42 -1.59
#